data_adba06dc5e9d7a7bdcab73abdf912ea5
#
_entry.id   adba06dc5e9d7a7bdcab73abdf912ea5
#
_cell.length_a   1.000
_cell.length_b   1.000
_cell.length_c   1.000
_cell.angle_alpha   90.00
_cell.angle_beta   90.00
_cell.angle_gamma   90.00
#
_symmetry.space_group_name_H-M   'P 1'
#
loop_
_entity.id
_entity.type
_entity.pdbx_description
1 polymer ?
#
loop_
_entity_poly.entity_id
_entity_poly.type
_entity_poly.pdbx_seq_one_letter_code
_entity_poly.pdbx_strand_id
1 'polypeptide(L)'
;MEFVRHHDKPFAGGVEKAKEIGYEYIEPMVHLGRELLSEAGYFHSVSMYEDPLYIREICDKHGIKVSGLSTHTPLCKPEISVEYLKMAIRFASDLGAPVVNTDEGPKPAWTTKEMDYTLMKYTLTEAAMVAERHGILIGLEQHQQYSKSPEGLQSIYELVESPAIGINFDAGNAYLGGGGDVYDWLESVKHKLVHFHAKDISIQQGKDERGKVTGTPVGCACGDGVVDWKRVIEIIKTSEKEVVLSVECGTVPDAVKSFEYLSKLL
;
A
#
# COMPACT_ATOMS: atom_id res chain seq x y z
N MET A 1 8.39 2.71 5.97
CA MET A 1 9.22 2.19 4.87
C MET A 1 8.67 0.82 4.49
N GLU A 2 8.28 0.66 3.26
CA GLU A 2 7.98 -0.64 2.69
C GLU A 2 9.30 -1.31 2.28
N PHE A 3 9.45 -2.61 2.60
CA PHE A 3 10.70 -3.30 2.32
C PHE A 3 10.70 -3.84 0.89
N VAL A 4 11.40 -3.15 0.01
CA VAL A 4 11.59 -3.59 -1.35
C VAL A 4 13.01 -4.13 -1.52
N ARG A 5 13.17 -5.37 -1.97
CA ARG A 5 14.45 -5.99 -2.39
C ARG A 5 15.51 -6.19 -1.33
N HIS A 6 15.16 -6.77 -0.17
CA HIS A 6 16.12 -7.27 0.82
C HIS A 6 16.03 -8.79 0.99
N HIS A 7 16.27 -9.53 -0.07
CA HIS A 7 16.07 -10.99 -0.08
C HIS A 7 17.14 -11.79 0.67
N ASP A 8 18.19 -11.15 1.11
CA ASP A 8 19.30 -11.78 1.83
C ASP A 8 19.20 -11.63 3.35
N LYS A 9 18.17 -10.94 3.86
CA LYS A 9 18.04 -10.67 5.29
C LYS A 9 16.64 -11.01 5.81
N PRO A 10 16.55 -11.60 7.00
CA PRO A 10 15.26 -11.85 7.64
C PRO A 10 14.55 -10.53 8.00
N PHE A 11 13.24 -10.59 8.25
CA PHE A 11 12.41 -9.44 8.62
C PHE A 11 13.04 -8.56 9.71
N ALA A 12 13.63 -9.20 10.75
CA ALA A 12 14.32 -8.48 11.82
C ALA A 12 15.45 -7.54 11.31
N GLY A 13 16.21 -7.98 10.30
CA GLY A 13 17.25 -7.15 9.70
C GLY A 13 16.69 -5.94 8.94
N GLY A 14 15.51 -6.06 8.37
CA GLY A 14 14.80 -4.94 7.76
C GLY A 14 14.29 -3.94 8.79
N VAL A 15 13.74 -4.42 9.91
CA VAL A 15 13.30 -3.58 11.04
C VAL A 15 14.48 -2.79 11.63
N GLU A 16 15.61 -3.50 11.87
CA GLU A 16 16.85 -2.86 12.34
C GLU A 16 17.33 -1.76 11.38
N LYS A 17 17.31 -2.03 10.08
CA LYS A 17 17.72 -1.07 9.06
C LYS A 17 16.79 0.13 8.99
N ALA A 18 15.47 -0.05 9.08
CA ALA A 18 14.52 1.04 9.14
C ALA A 18 14.81 1.95 10.34
N LYS A 19 15.10 1.37 11.50
CA LYS A 19 15.49 2.13 12.71
C LYS A 19 16.80 2.88 12.55
N GLU A 20 17.83 2.26 11.96
CA GLU A 20 19.11 2.91 11.68
C GLU A 20 18.96 4.15 10.80
N ILE A 21 18.05 4.11 9.81
CA ILE A 21 17.79 5.24 8.91
C ILE A 21 17.03 6.35 9.65
N GLY A 22 16.21 6.02 10.63
CA GLY A 22 15.41 6.96 11.41
C GLY A 22 13.89 6.82 11.24
N TYR A 23 13.42 5.83 10.47
CA TYR A 23 11.98 5.56 10.35
C TYR A 23 11.39 5.14 11.70
N GLU A 24 10.16 5.58 11.95
CA GLU A 24 9.39 5.20 13.13
C GLU A 24 8.41 4.06 12.84
N TYR A 25 8.10 3.84 11.56
CA TYR A 25 7.12 2.88 11.10
C TYR A 25 7.67 2.01 9.98
N ILE A 26 7.12 0.80 9.89
CA ILE A 26 7.29 -0.12 8.77
C ILE A 26 5.93 -0.57 8.26
N GLU A 27 5.90 -1.03 7.02
CA GLU A 27 4.75 -1.67 6.39
C GLU A 27 5.21 -2.97 5.72
N PRO A 28 5.05 -4.12 6.38
CA PRO A 28 5.39 -5.38 5.77
C PRO A 28 4.33 -5.82 4.77
N MET A 29 4.77 -6.39 3.65
CA MET A 29 3.90 -7.21 2.82
C MET A 29 3.60 -8.52 3.54
N VAL A 30 2.38 -9.03 3.42
CA VAL A 30 2.01 -10.33 3.97
C VAL A 30 1.63 -11.32 2.87
N HIS A 31 1.78 -12.61 3.15
CA HIS A 31 1.43 -13.69 2.23
C HIS A 31 0.87 -14.89 2.97
N LEU A 32 0.24 -15.80 2.22
CA LEU A 32 -0.16 -17.12 2.69
C LEU A 32 0.95 -18.13 2.37
N GLY A 33 1.25 -18.99 3.33
CA GLY A 33 2.23 -20.04 3.18
C GLY A 33 3.59 -19.71 3.81
N ARG A 34 4.56 -20.56 3.58
CA ARG A 34 5.95 -20.31 3.97
C ARG A 34 6.64 -19.48 2.90
N GLU A 35 7.64 -18.73 3.29
CA GLU A 35 8.45 -17.96 2.35
C GLU A 35 8.96 -18.84 1.23
N LEU A 36 8.35 -18.72 0.08
CA LEU A 36 8.99 -19.01 -1.16
C LEU A 36 9.54 -17.66 -1.60
N LEU A 37 10.86 -17.53 -1.60
CA LEU A 37 11.51 -16.47 -2.32
C LEU A 37 10.93 -16.49 -3.73
N SER A 38 10.08 -15.54 -4.06
CA SER A 38 9.64 -15.41 -5.43
C SER A 38 10.89 -15.19 -6.27
N GLU A 39 10.97 -15.76 -7.47
CA GLU A 39 12.07 -15.48 -8.41
C GLU A 39 12.22 -13.97 -8.65
N ALA A 40 11.17 -13.21 -8.41
CA ALA A 40 11.18 -11.75 -8.45
C ALA A 40 11.96 -11.13 -7.27
N GLY A 41 12.18 -11.83 -6.17
CA GLY A 41 13.05 -11.41 -5.05
C GLY A 41 12.70 -10.07 -4.42
N TYR A 42 11.42 -9.69 -4.41
CA TYR A 42 11.08 -8.29 -4.26
C TYR A 42 10.80 -7.83 -2.85
N PHE A 43 10.40 -8.72 -1.93
CA PHE A 43 9.81 -8.21 -0.70
C PHE A 43 10.23 -9.01 0.51
N HIS A 44 10.52 -8.33 1.60
CA HIS A 44 10.38 -8.96 2.92
C HIS A 44 8.90 -9.13 3.20
N SER A 45 8.37 -10.26 2.81
CA SER A 45 7.03 -10.63 3.16
C SER A 45 7.01 -11.42 4.46
N VAL A 46 5.99 -11.19 5.26
CA VAL A 46 5.71 -11.92 6.48
C VAL A 46 4.60 -12.93 6.18
N SER A 47 4.84 -14.20 6.52
CA SER A 47 3.79 -15.20 6.43
C SER A 47 2.70 -14.94 7.47
N MET A 48 1.44 -14.93 7.06
CA MET A 48 0.31 -14.85 7.99
C MET A 48 0.08 -16.12 8.81
N TYR A 49 0.91 -17.16 8.60
CA TYR A 49 0.98 -18.34 9.47
C TYR A 49 2.03 -18.21 10.58
N GLU A 50 2.84 -17.15 10.57
CA GLU A 50 3.70 -16.82 11.71
C GLU A 50 2.87 -16.28 12.88
N ASP A 51 3.44 -16.36 14.07
CA ASP A 51 2.84 -15.76 15.25
C ASP A 51 2.96 -14.21 15.16
N PRO A 52 1.84 -13.47 15.09
CA PRO A 52 1.88 -12.02 15.02
C PRO A 52 2.54 -11.39 16.26
N LEU A 53 2.48 -12.04 17.42
CA LEU A 53 3.16 -11.56 18.62
C LEU A 53 4.67 -11.62 18.47
N TYR A 54 5.21 -12.67 17.84
CA TYR A 54 6.64 -12.75 17.54
C TYR A 54 7.09 -11.63 16.59
N ILE A 55 6.32 -11.35 15.54
CA ILE A 55 6.60 -10.25 14.61
C ILE A 55 6.55 -8.90 15.34
N ARG A 56 5.58 -8.71 16.24
CA ARG A 56 5.47 -7.50 17.06
C ARG A 56 6.65 -7.35 18.02
N GLU A 57 7.11 -8.42 18.66
CA GLU A 57 8.29 -8.39 19.55
C GLU A 57 9.55 -7.93 18.81
N ILE A 58 9.73 -8.34 17.54
CA ILE A 58 10.83 -7.85 16.71
C ILE A 58 10.75 -6.33 16.51
N CYS A 59 9.56 -5.82 16.22
CA CYS A 59 9.33 -4.40 16.04
C CYS A 59 9.54 -3.61 17.33
N ASP A 60 8.96 -4.09 18.43
CA ASP A 60 9.02 -3.47 19.75
C ASP A 60 10.47 -3.36 20.27
N LYS A 61 11.28 -4.40 20.05
CA LYS A 61 12.71 -4.42 20.40
C LYS A 61 13.48 -3.23 19.81
N HIS A 62 13.08 -2.77 18.63
CA HIS A 62 13.72 -1.66 17.95
C HIS A 62 12.94 -0.34 18.09
N GLY A 63 11.80 -0.35 18.81
CA GLY A 63 10.92 0.82 18.92
C GLY A 63 10.33 1.26 17.59
N ILE A 64 10.05 0.31 16.72
CA ILE A 64 9.39 0.51 15.43
C ILE A 64 7.93 0.10 15.55
N LYS A 65 7.03 0.87 14.95
CA LYS A 65 5.59 0.54 14.86
C LYS A 65 5.25 0.02 13.46
N VAL A 66 4.16 -0.72 13.34
CA VAL A 66 3.62 -1.14 12.04
C VAL A 66 2.53 -0.17 11.62
N SER A 67 2.72 0.52 10.50
CA SER A 67 1.76 1.51 9.96
C SER A 67 0.59 0.88 9.22
N GLY A 68 0.82 -0.27 8.62
CA GLY A 68 -0.14 -1.01 7.83
C GLY A 68 0.45 -2.31 7.34
N LEU A 69 -0.35 -3.11 6.67
CA LEU A 69 0.07 -4.31 5.96
C LEU A 69 -0.22 -4.15 4.48
N SER A 70 0.76 -4.41 3.62
CA SER A 70 0.54 -4.53 2.19
C SER A 70 -0.05 -5.92 1.89
N THR A 71 -1.33 -5.94 1.44
CA THR A 71 -2.16 -7.15 1.36
C THR A 71 -2.80 -7.31 -0.02
N HIS A 72 -2.02 -7.06 -1.07
CA HIS A 72 -2.51 -7.10 -2.43
C HIS A 72 -3.09 -8.47 -2.80
N THR A 73 -4.33 -8.45 -3.30
CA THR A 73 -5.07 -9.65 -3.69
C THR A 73 -6.07 -9.31 -4.80
N PRO A 74 -6.34 -10.23 -5.73
CA PRO A 74 -7.26 -9.95 -6.84
C PRO A 74 -8.72 -9.90 -6.37
N LEU A 75 -9.25 -8.71 -6.05
CA LEU A 75 -10.61 -8.52 -5.53
C LEU A 75 -11.71 -9.14 -6.42
N CYS A 76 -11.43 -9.32 -7.74
CA CYS A 76 -12.32 -10.00 -8.68
C CYS A 76 -12.32 -11.54 -8.55
N LYS A 77 -11.58 -12.09 -7.59
CA LYS A 77 -11.50 -13.54 -7.32
C LYS A 77 -11.86 -13.83 -5.85
N PRO A 78 -13.15 -13.72 -5.49
CA PRO A 78 -13.57 -13.85 -4.09
C PRO A 78 -13.21 -15.19 -3.45
N GLU A 79 -13.08 -16.26 -4.24
CA GLU A 79 -12.63 -17.60 -3.80
C GLU A 79 -11.20 -17.61 -3.20
N ILE A 80 -10.41 -16.58 -3.48
CA ILE A 80 -9.07 -16.40 -2.91
C ILE A 80 -9.09 -15.23 -1.94
N SER A 81 -9.64 -14.09 -2.37
CA SER A 81 -9.41 -12.79 -1.75
C SER A 81 -10.21 -12.58 -0.47
N VAL A 82 -11.40 -13.19 -0.33
CA VAL A 82 -12.22 -13.05 0.87
C VAL A 82 -11.49 -13.57 2.10
N GLU A 83 -11.03 -14.82 2.05
CA GLU A 83 -10.35 -15.41 3.21
C GLU A 83 -8.95 -14.82 3.42
N TYR A 84 -8.27 -14.43 2.35
CA TYR A 84 -6.98 -13.74 2.44
C TYR A 84 -7.12 -12.41 3.20
N LEU A 85 -8.06 -11.53 2.80
CA LEU A 85 -8.27 -10.26 3.47
C LEU A 85 -8.76 -10.43 4.92
N LYS A 86 -9.69 -11.36 5.16
CA LYS A 86 -10.15 -11.66 6.53
C LYS A 86 -9.03 -12.12 7.44
N MET A 87 -8.10 -12.94 6.92
CA MET A 87 -6.91 -13.35 7.66
C MET A 87 -5.98 -12.17 7.91
N ALA A 88 -5.70 -11.38 6.88
CA ALA A 88 -4.84 -10.21 6.99
C ALA A 88 -5.38 -9.18 8.01
N ILE A 89 -6.69 -8.96 8.04
CA ILE A 89 -7.33 -8.06 9.01
C ILE A 89 -7.13 -8.56 10.44
N ARG A 90 -7.32 -9.86 10.71
CA ARG A 90 -7.09 -10.44 12.03
C ARG A 90 -5.61 -10.37 12.40
N PHE A 91 -4.73 -10.70 11.46
CA PHE A 91 -3.28 -10.62 11.65
C PHE A 91 -2.84 -9.17 11.95
N ALA A 92 -3.38 -8.18 11.22
CA ALA A 92 -3.14 -6.76 11.49
C ALA A 92 -3.58 -6.36 12.90
N SER A 93 -4.77 -6.79 13.32
CA SER A 93 -5.29 -6.54 14.67
C SER A 93 -4.37 -7.10 15.76
N ASP A 94 -3.91 -8.34 15.60
CA ASP A 94 -3.03 -8.99 16.57
C ASP A 94 -1.62 -8.38 16.58
N LEU A 95 -1.14 -7.94 15.41
CA LEU A 95 0.15 -7.27 15.25
C LEU A 95 0.13 -5.82 15.77
N GLY A 96 -1.05 -5.19 15.82
CA GLY A 96 -1.21 -3.78 16.16
C GLY A 96 -1.08 -2.81 14.97
N ALA A 97 -1.21 -3.31 13.75
CA ALA A 97 -1.27 -2.51 12.53
C ALA A 97 -2.69 -1.96 12.33
N PRO A 98 -2.88 -0.65 12.08
CA PRO A 98 -4.22 -0.07 11.97
C PRO A 98 -4.88 -0.25 10.60
N VAL A 99 -4.12 -0.58 9.56
CA VAL A 99 -4.58 -0.60 8.17
C VAL A 99 -4.11 -1.85 7.44
N VAL A 100 -4.94 -2.38 6.56
CA VAL A 100 -4.56 -3.35 5.51
C VAL A 100 -4.76 -2.67 4.16
N ASN A 101 -3.71 -2.58 3.36
CA ASN A 101 -3.72 -1.94 2.05
C ASN A 101 -3.90 -2.98 0.95
N THR A 102 -4.80 -2.74 0.00
CA THR A 102 -5.09 -3.63 -1.13
C THR A 102 -5.50 -2.85 -2.38
N ASP A 103 -5.47 -3.51 -3.50
CA ASP A 103 -5.92 -2.99 -4.79
C ASP A 103 -6.90 -3.97 -5.47
N GLU A 104 -7.46 -3.61 -6.63
CA GLU A 104 -8.34 -4.55 -7.34
C GLU A 104 -7.62 -5.79 -7.88
N GLY A 105 -6.30 -5.72 -8.03
CA GLY A 105 -5.48 -6.81 -8.57
C GLY A 105 -5.83 -7.19 -10.02
N PRO A 106 -5.19 -8.23 -10.56
CA PRO A 106 -5.45 -8.68 -11.91
C PRO A 106 -6.82 -9.37 -12.01
N LYS A 107 -7.64 -8.91 -12.96
CA LYS A 107 -8.95 -9.50 -13.25
C LYS A 107 -8.84 -10.79 -14.08
N PRO A 108 -9.80 -11.70 -14.01
CA PRO A 108 -9.90 -12.81 -14.94
C PRO A 108 -10.12 -12.32 -16.38
N ALA A 109 -9.52 -13.04 -17.36
CA ALA A 109 -9.61 -12.65 -18.77
C ALA A 109 -11.02 -12.78 -19.36
N TRP A 110 -11.87 -13.61 -18.74
CA TRP A 110 -13.22 -13.95 -19.23
C TRP A 110 -14.35 -13.12 -18.60
N THR A 111 -14.06 -12.29 -17.61
CA THR A 111 -15.07 -11.45 -16.94
C THR A 111 -15.33 -10.14 -17.69
N THR A 112 -16.55 -9.64 -17.56
CA THR A 112 -16.93 -8.28 -17.99
C THR A 112 -16.72 -7.29 -16.85
N LYS A 113 -16.74 -5.99 -17.14
CA LYS A 113 -16.63 -4.94 -16.13
C LYS A 113 -17.72 -5.07 -15.04
N GLU A 114 -18.94 -5.35 -15.43
CA GLU A 114 -20.08 -5.51 -14.51
C GLU A 114 -19.90 -6.72 -13.58
N MET A 115 -19.36 -7.81 -14.12
CA MET A 115 -19.00 -8.99 -13.32
C MET A 115 -17.89 -8.66 -12.32
N ASP A 116 -16.84 -7.99 -12.77
CA ASP A 116 -15.72 -7.60 -11.92
C ASP A 116 -16.18 -6.72 -10.74
N TYR A 117 -17.01 -5.70 -11.00
CA TYR A 117 -17.54 -4.84 -9.96
C TYR A 117 -18.45 -5.58 -8.98
N THR A 118 -19.24 -6.55 -9.46
CA THR A 118 -20.06 -7.43 -8.61
C THR A 118 -19.18 -8.29 -7.70
N LEU A 119 -18.10 -8.88 -8.23
CA LEU A 119 -17.16 -9.72 -7.49
C LEU A 119 -16.36 -8.90 -6.47
N MET A 120 -15.87 -7.72 -6.86
CA MET A 120 -15.18 -6.79 -5.96
C MET A 120 -16.09 -6.33 -4.81
N LYS A 121 -17.35 -5.99 -5.12
CA LYS A 121 -18.34 -5.62 -4.09
C LYS A 121 -18.51 -6.73 -3.06
N TYR A 122 -18.65 -7.97 -3.51
CA TYR A 122 -18.78 -9.12 -2.61
C TYR A 122 -17.53 -9.27 -1.73
N THR A 123 -16.33 -9.25 -2.32
CA THR A 123 -15.07 -9.37 -1.59
C THR A 123 -14.91 -8.28 -0.54
N LEU A 124 -15.14 -7.02 -0.92
CA LEU A 124 -15.00 -5.88 -0.02
C LEU A 124 -16.07 -5.89 1.09
N THR A 125 -17.30 -6.29 0.79
CA THR A 125 -18.36 -6.43 1.81
C THR A 125 -17.95 -7.44 2.88
N GLU A 126 -17.49 -8.62 2.46
CA GLU A 126 -17.06 -9.67 3.38
C GLU A 126 -15.83 -9.26 4.22
N ALA A 127 -14.89 -8.53 3.63
CA ALA A 127 -13.72 -8.01 4.33
C ALA A 127 -14.10 -6.88 5.31
N ALA A 128 -14.93 -5.93 4.89
CA ALA A 128 -15.35 -4.79 5.69
C ALA A 128 -16.06 -5.21 6.98
N MET A 129 -16.93 -6.22 6.92
CA MET A 129 -17.61 -6.76 8.13
C MET A 129 -16.63 -7.26 9.19
N VAL A 130 -15.48 -7.80 8.77
CA VAL A 130 -14.43 -8.24 9.72
C VAL A 130 -13.61 -7.05 10.17
N ALA A 131 -13.25 -6.15 9.26
CA ALA A 131 -12.48 -4.95 9.54
C ALA A 131 -13.16 -4.06 10.61
N GLU A 132 -14.45 -3.81 10.48
CA GLU A 132 -15.24 -3.06 11.47
C GLU A 132 -15.18 -3.68 12.86
N ARG A 133 -15.30 -5.01 12.97
CA ARG A 133 -15.26 -5.72 14.26
C ARG A 133 -13.89 -5.66 14.93
N HIS A 134 -12.82 -5.62 14.13
CA HIS A 134 -11.44 -5.57 14.61
C HIS A 134 -10.89 -4.15 14.74
N GLY A 135 -11.65 -3.13 14.32
CA GLY A 135 -11.19 -1.73 14.31
C GLY A 135 -10.05 -1.48 13.32
N ILE A 136 -9.97 -2.29 12.24
CA ILE A 136 -8.95 -2.19 11.19
C ILE A 136 -9.55 -1.46 9.99
N LEU A 137 -8.74 -0.62 9.34
CA LEU A 137 -9.12 0.04 8.10
C LEU A 137 -8.62 -0.75 6.89
N ILE A 138 -9.34 -0.64 5.77
CA ILE A 138 -8.96 -1.17 4.47
C ILE A 138 -8.62 0.02 3.59
N GLY A 139 -7.35 0.16 3.21
CA GLY A 139 -6.87 1.17 2.29
C GLY A 139 -6.93 0.67 0.85
N LEU A 140 -7.80 1.26 0.03
CA LEU A 140 -7.85 0.95 -1.40
C LEU A 140 -6.79 1.77 -2.14
N GLU A 141 -5.92 1.09 -2.88
CA GLU A 141 -4.83 1.71 -3.62
C GLU A 141 -5.13 1.75 -5.12
N GLN A 142 -4.70 2.82 -5.77
CA GLN A 142 -4.70 2.88 -7.23
C GLN A 142 -3.49 2.15 -7.79
N HIS A 143 -3.73 1.13 -8.61
CA HIS A 143 -2.64 0.30 -9.11
C HIS A 143 -2.91 -0.33 -10.49
N GLN A 144 -4.09 -0.90 -10.71
CA GLN A 144 -4.37 -1.75 -11.88
C GLN A 144 -5.25 -1.04 -12.93
N GLN A 145 -6.06 -1.81 -13.61
CA GLN A 145 -6.79 -1.37 -14.77
C GLN A 145 -7.93 -0.39 -14.46
N TYR A 146 -8.66 -0.64 -13.36
CA TYR A 146 -9.81 0.18 -13.00
C TYR A 146 -9.40 1.36 -12.13
N SER A 147 -8.59 1.12 -11.11
CA SER A 147 -8.18 2.13 -10.13
C SER A 147 -7.13 3.13 -10.63
N LYS A 148 -6.64 3.00 -11.87
CA LYS A 148 -5.63 3.90 -12.45
C LYS A 148 -6.13 5.31 -12.77
N SER A 149 -7.40 5.62 -12.55
CA SER A 149 -7.98 6.95 -12.70
C SER A 149 -8.80 7.35 -11.47
N PRO A 150 -9.01 8.65 -11.22
CA PRO A 150 -9.83 9.13 -10.12
C PRO A 150 -11.23 8.51 -10.09
N GLU A 151 -11.91 8.47 -11.23
CA GLU A 151 -13.27 7.94 -11.36
C GLU A 151 -13.30 6.42 -11.12
N GLY A 152 -12.25 5.72 -11.56
CA GLY A 152 -12.13 4.27 -11.38
C GLY A 152 -11.95 3.90 -9.91
N LEU A 153 -11.01 4.54 -9.20
CA LEU A 153 -10.81 4.33 -7.77
C LEU A 153 -12.06 4.72 -6.97
N GLN A 154 -12.68 5.86 -7.30
CA GLN A 154 -13.93 6.29 -6.68
C GLN A 154 -15.04 5.26 -6.86
N SER A 155 -15.17 4.70 -8.07
CA SER A 155 -16.18 3.67 -8.34
C SER A 155 -15.97 2.40 -7.53
N ILE A 156 -14.70 2.00 -7.26
CA ILE A 156 -14.40 0.86 -6.39
C ILE A 156 -14.70 1.21 -4.93
N TYR A 157 -14.29 2.38 -4.48
CA TYR A 157 -14.56 2.86 -3.12
C TYR A 157 -16.06 2.89 -2.79
N GLU A 158 -16.90 3.28 -3.74
CA GLU A 158 -18.36 3.39 -3.58
C GLU A 158 -19.11 2.05 -3.65
N LEU A 159 -18.42 0.94 -3.93
CA LEU A 159 -19.06 -0.38 -3.97
C LEU A 159 -19.66 -0.79 -2.62
N VAL A 160 -19.02 -0.37 -1.52
CA VAL A 160 -19.42 -0.75 -0.16
C VAL A 160 -19.42 0.50 0.73
N GLU A 161 -20.54 0.77 1.34
CA GLU A 161 -20.66 1.81 2.37
C GLU A 161 -20.23 1.22 3.72
N SER A 162 -18.99 1.53 4.14
CA SER A 162 -18.41 1.07 5.41
C SER A 162 -17.42 2.10 5.94
N PRO A 163 -17.44 2.39 7.24
CA PRO A 163 -16.45 3.26 7.88
C PRO A 163 -15.05 2.65 7.92
N ALA A 164 -14.93 1.34 7.66
CA ALA A 164 -13.65 0.64 7.61
C ALA A 164 -12.95 0.78 6.26
N ILE A 165 -13.60 1.29 5.20
CA ILE A 165 -12.99 1.46 3.88
C ILE A 165 -12.50 2.89 3.70
N GLY A 166 -11.24 3.05 3.32
CA GLY A 166 -10.61 4.31 2.97
C GLY A 166 -9.69 4.17 1.76
N ILE A 167 -8.87 5.17 1.55
CA ILE A 167 -7.93 5.20 0.43
C ILE A 167 -6.50 5.19 0.97
N ASN A 168 -5.68 4.28 0.44
CA ASN A 168 -4.23 4.35 0.47
C ASN A 168 -3.78 5.02 -0.84
N PHE A 169 -3.39 6.28 -0.79
CA PHE A 169 -3.00 7.00 -1.99
C PHE A 169 -1.52 6.79 -2.28
N ASP A 170 -1.19 6.30 -3.48
CA ASP A 170 0.17 6.20 -3.98
C ASP A 170 0.42 7.26 -5.06
N ALA A 171 1.31 8.23 -4.77
CA ALA A 171 1.59 9.34 -5.67
C ALA A 171 2.25 8.90 -6.98
N GLY A 172 3.12 7.89 -6.92
CA GLY A 172 3.80 7.32 -8.09
C GLY A 172 2.85 6.55 -9.00
N ASN A 173 1.99 5.70 -8.42
CA ASN A 173 0.99 4.95 -9.16
C ASN A 173 -0.06 5.89 -9.79
N ALA A 174 -0.47 6.94 -9.08
CA ALA A 174 -1.35 7.97 -9.62
C ALA A 174 -0.73 8.67 -10.85
N TYR A 175 0.55 9.01 -10.78
CA TYR A 175 1.27 9.59 -11.91
C TYR A 175 1.37 8.63 -13.09
N LEU A 176 1.73 7.37 -12.85
CA LEU A 176 1.86 6.35 -13.88
C LEU A 176 0.52 5.95 -14.49
N GLY A 177 -0.55 5.97 -13.73
CA GLY A 177 -1.91 5.72 -14.23
C GLY A 177 -2.31 6.65 -15.35
N GLY A 178 -1.82 7.91 -15.33
CA GLY A 178 -2.02 8.90 -16.38
C GLY A 178 -3.45 9.42 -16.49
N GLY A 179 -4.31 9.12 -15.52
CA GLY A 179 -5.73 9.47 -15.51
C GLY A 179 -6.06 10.92 -15.15
N GLY A 180 -5.04 11.78 -14.95
CA GLY A 180 -5.26 13.17 -14.56
C GLY A 180 -4.05 13.82 -13.90
N ASP A 181 -4.28 14.99 -13.27
CA ASP A 181 -3.30 15.63 -12.40
C ASP A 181 -3.29 14.93 -11.03
N VAL A 182 -2.12 14.51 -10.57
CA VAL A 182 -1.95 13.74 -9.32
C VAL A 182 -2.43 14.54 -8.10
N TYR A 183 -2.21 15.85 -8.12
CA TYR A 183 -2.50 16.73 -6.98
C TYR A 183 -4.00 17.04 -6.90
N ASP A 184 -4.65 17.27 -8.04
CA ASP A 184 -6.10 17.44 -8.09
C ASP A 184 -6.81 16.16 -7.65
N TRP A 185 -6.26 14.99 -8.04
CA TRP A 185 -6.76 13.70 -7.57
C TRP A 185 -6.59 13.55 -6.06
N LEU A 186 -5.38 13.79 -5.53
CA LEU A 186 -5.12 13.74 -4.09
C LEU A 186 -6.04 14.70 -3.31
N GLU A 187 -6.21 15.93 -3.80
CA GLU A 187 -7.11 16.92 -3.19
C GLU A 187 -8.56 16.40 -3.11
N SER A 188 -9.02 15.69 -4.15
CA SER A 188 -10.39 15.15 -4.21
C SER A 188 -10.64 14.02 -3.22
N VAL A 189 -9.60 13.27 -2.83
CA VAL A 189 -9.72 12.08 -1.95
C VAL A 189 -9.10 12.26 -0.56
N LYS A 190 -8.46 13.39 -0.26
CA LYS A 190 -7.72 13.60 1.00
C LYS A 190 -8.54 13.32 2.26
N HIS A 191 -9.85 13.57 2.23
CA HIS A 191 -10.77 13.31 3.35
C HIS A 191 -11.07 11.82 3.56
N LYS A 192 -10.69 10.96 2.61
CA LYS A 192 -10.85 9.50 2.65
C LYS A 192 -9.55 8.76 2.94
N LEU A 193 -8.44 9.49 3.08
CA LEU A 193 -7.14 8.90 3.31
C LEU A 193 -7.11 8.14 4.64
N VAL A 194 -6.55 6.94 4.60
CA VAL A 194 -6.24 6.11 5.77
C VAL A 194 -4.77 5.73 5.82
N HIS A 195 -4.09 5.78 4.68
CA HIS A 195 -2.67 5.52 4.51
C HIS A 195 -2.15 6.23 3.27
N PHE A 196 -0.81 6.31 3.11
CA PHE A 196 -0.20 6.95 1.95
C PHE A 196 1.10 6.26 1.56
N HIS A 197 1.23 5.83 0.31
CA HIS A 197 2.48 5.35 -0.26
C HIS A 197 3.26 6.51 -0.89
N ALA A 198 4.42 6.78 -0.29
CA ALA A 198 5.36 7.78 -0.81
C ALA A 198 6.30 7.13 -1.82
N LYS A 199 5.80 6.95 -3.03
CA LYS A 199 6.51 6.45 -4.20
C LYS A 199 6.79 7.60 -5.17
N ASP A 200 8.05 7.75 -5.58
CA ASP A 200 8.44 8.69 -6.64
C ASP A 200 8.86 7.92 -7.90
N ILE A 201 8.64 8.50 -9.05
CA ILE A 201 8.86 7.88 -10.35
C ILE A 201 9.94 8.64 -11.10
N SER A 202 10.99 7.93 -11.53
CA SER A 202 12.05 8.57 -12.31
C SER A 202 11.49 9.14 -13.63
N ILE A 203 12.12 10.20 -14.14
CA ILE A 203 11.74 10.83 -15.41
C ILE A 203 11.73 9.82 -16.54
N GLN A 204 12.69 8.88 -16.56
CA GLN A 204 12.77 7.86 -17.61
C GLN A 204 11.62 6.87 -17.49
N GLN A 205 11.34 6.37 -16.30
CA GLN A 205 10.23 5.46 -16.05
C GLN A 205 8.88 6.11 -16.40
N GLY A 206 8.69 7.37 -16.06
CA GLY A 206 7.50 8.12 -16.43
C GLY A 206 7.28 8.21 -17.93
N LYS A 207 8.36 8.34 -18.74
CA LYS A 207 8.27 8.32 -20.21
C LYS A 207 7.90 6.94 -20.76
N ASP A 208 8.39 5.88 -20.13
CA ASP A 208 8.26 4.53 -20.64
C ASP A 208 6.94 3.87 -20.22
N GLU A 209 6.43 4.16 -19.01
CA GLU A 209 5.35 3.40 -18.37
C GLU A 209 4.04 4.18 -18.20
N ARG A 210 4.06 5.52 -18.26
CA ARG A 210 2.85 6.33 -18.00
C ARG A 210 1.70 5.98 -18.95
N GLY A 211 0.52 5.73 -18.37
CA GLY A 211 -0.69 5.30 -19.07
C GLY A 211 -0.74 3.79 -19.35
N LYS A 212 0.31 3.04 -18.99
CA LYS A 212 0.37 1.59 -19.16
C LYS A 212 0.19 0.90 -17.80
N VAL A 213 -0.39 -0.30 -17.82
CA VAL A 213 -0.41 -1.18 -16.65
C VAL A 213 0.75 -2.17 -16.82
N THR A 214 1.84 -1.95 -16.08
CA THR A 214 3.10 -2.70 -16.23
C THR A 214 3.41 -3.62 -15.06
N GLY A 215 2.46 -3.87 -14.19
CA GLY A 215 2.64 -4.63 -12.94
C GLY A 215 2.93 -3.70 -11.77
N THR A 216 3.81 -4.10 -10.86
CA THR A 216 4.20 -3.29 -9.70
C THR A 216 5.44 -2.46 -10.05
N PRO A 217 5.29 -1.16 -10.32
CA PRO A 217 6.42 -0.31 -10.63
C PRO A 217 7.27 -0.08 -9.37
N VAL A 218 8.58 -0.08 -9.54
CA VAL A 218 9.52 0.22 -8.45
C VAL A 218 9.83 1.71 -8.47
N GLY A 219 9.62 2.37 -7.34
CA GLY A 219 9.92 3.80 -7.17
C GLY A 219 11.42 4.10 -7.08
N CYS A 220 11.79 5.33 -7.41
CA CYS A 220 13.09 5.92 -7.06
C CYS A 220 13.00 6.64 -5.69
N ALA A 221 14.10 7.23 -5.25
CA ALA A 221 14.09 8.05 -4.04
C ALA A 221 13.13 9.24 -4.19
N CYS A 222 12.34 9.52 -3.16
CA CYS A 222 11.48 10.70 -3.13
C CYS A 222 12.32 11.97 -3.27
N GLY A 223 11.94 12.81 -4.24
CA GLY A 223 12.67 14.02 -4.61
C GLY A 223 13.65 13.84 -5.79
N ASP A 224 13.98 12.61 -6.20
CA ASP A 224 14.77 12.33 -7.40
C ASP A 224 13.87 12.11 -8.64
N GLY A 225 12.55 12.08 -8.48
CA GLY A 225 11.59 11.77 -9.51
C GLY A 225 10.75 12.96 -9.98
N VAL A 226 9.53 12.65 -10.39
CA VAL A 226 8.59 13.60 -11.01
C VAL A 226 7.55 14.16 -10.05
N VAL A 227 7.43 13.61 -8.84
CA VAL A 227 6.42 14.02 -7.86
C VAL A 227 6.89 15.28 -7.10
N ASP A 228 6.06 16.31 -7.11
CA ASP A 228 6.26 17.49 -6.26
C ASP A 228 5.80 17.20 -4.82
N TRP A 229 6.71 16.66 -4.03
CA TRP A 229 6.45 16.29 -2.63
C TRP A 229 6.07 17.45 -1.74
N LYS A 230 6.53 18.66 -2.05
CA LYS A 230 6.12 19.84 -1.29
C LYS A 230 4.62 20.08 -1.46
N ARG A 231 4.12 20.02 -2.69
CA ARG A 231 2.70 20.14 -2.98
C ARG A 231 1.87 19.00 -2.37
N VAL A 232 2.38 17.74 -2.46
CA VAL A 232 1.74 16.57 -1.82
C VAL A 232 1.58 16.80 -0.31
N ILE A 233 2.65 17.19 0.38
CA ILE A 233 2.64 17.40 1.83
C ILE A 233 1.74 18.58 2.21
N GLU A 234 1.73 19.67 1.44
CA GLU A 234 0.81 20.80 1.65
C GLU A 234 -0.66 20.34 1.59
N ILE A 235 -1.02 19.47 0.64
CA ILE A 235 -2.38 18.92 0.54
C ILE A 235 -2.69 18.02 1.73
N ILE A 236 -1.80 17.09 2.07
CA ILE A 236 -2.02 16.14 3.18
C ILE A 236 -2.14 16.87 4.52
N LYS A 237 -1.37 17.93 4.76
CA LYS A 237 -1.47 18.75 5.97
C LYS A 237 -2.85 19.42 6.17
N THR A 238 -3.66 19.49 5.12
CA THR A 238 -5.05 19.98 5.21
C THR A 238 -6.06 18.83 5.40
N SER A 239 -5.63 17.57 5.47
CA SER A 239 -6.49 16.45 5.81
C SER A 239 -6.92 16.51 7.27
N GLU A 240 -8.13 16.05 7.57
CA GLU A 240 -8.66 15.98 8.94
C GLU A 240 -7.98 14.90 9.79
N LYS A 241 -7.33 13.95 9.14
CA LYS A 241 -6.69 12.80 9.81
C LYS A 241 -5.19 12.81 9.54
N GLU A 242 -4.43 12.44 10.54
CA GLU A 242 -3.02 12.10 10.35
C GLU A 242 -2.92 10.78 9.57
N VAL A 243 -2.06 10.77 8.56
CA VAL A 243 -1.73 9.57 7.79
C VAL A 243 -0.23 9.33 7.82
N VAL A 244 0.16 8.06 7.84
CA VAL A 244 1.58 7.70 7.72
C VAL A 244 1.98 7.71 6.26
N LEU A 245 3.10 8.38 5.96
CA LEU A 245 3.75 8.29 4.65
C LEU A 245 4.70 7.09 4.66
N SER A 246 4.31 6.01 4.00
CA SER A 246 5.12 4.82 3.82
C SER A 246 5.96 4.95 2.56
N VAL A 247 7.27 5.11 2.70
CA VAL A 247 8.19 5.26 1.55
C VAL A 247 8.32 3.92 0.83
N GLU A 248 7.96 3.91 -0.45
CA GLU A 248 8.10 2.77 -1.35
C GLU A 248 9.17 3.04 -2.41
N CYS A 249 10.31 2.39 -2.29
CA CYS A 249 11.46 2.57 -3.17
C CYS A 249 12.26 1.28 -3.36
N GLY A 250 13.12 1.26 -4.39
CA GLY A 250 13.80 0.03 -4.84
C GLY A 250 14.99 -0.40 -4.00
N THR A 251 15.63 0.51 -3.25
CA THR A 251 16.89 0.22 -2.57
C THR A 251 17.01 0.92 -1.22
N VAL A 252 17.91 0.42 -0.35
CA VAL A 252 18.22 1.10 0.93
C VAL A 252 18.78 2.50 0.73
N PRO A 253 19.69 2.76 -0.22
CA PRO A 253 20.11 4.12 -0.51
C PRO A 253 18.97 5.06 -0.88
N ASP A 254 17.98 4.58 -1.64
CA ASP A 254 16.79 5.38 -1.96
C ASP A 254 15.92 5.63 -0.72
N ALA A 255 15.80 4.65 0.17
CA ALA A 255 15.09 4.83 1.44
C ALA A 255 15.77 5.88 2.33
N VAL A 256 17.10 5.88 2.42
CA VAL A 256 17.89 6.91 3.15
C VAL A 256 17.61 8.29 2.57
N LYS A 257 17.76 8.45 1.26
CA LYS A 257 17.52 9.74 0.58
C LYS A 257 16.09 10.23 0.75
N SER A 258 15.11 9.32 0.62
CA SER A 258 13.71 9.65 0.80
C SER A 258 13.42 10.14 2.21
N PHE A 259 13.96 9.47 3.21
CA PHE A 259 13.84 9.88 4.61
C PHE A 259 14.43 11.29 4.83
N GLU A 260 15.67 11.52 4.39
CA GLU A 260 16.35 12.81 4.53
C GLU A 260 15.62 13.96 3.82
N TYR A 261 15.01 13.66 2.68
CA TYR A 261 14.29 14.66 1.90
C TYR A 261 12.92 14.97 2.49
N LEU A 262 12.11 13.94 2.74
CA LEU A 262 10.72 14.12 3.24
C LEU A 262 10.70 14.69 4.65
N SER A 263 11.64 14.29 5.54
CA SER A 263 11.73 14.82 6.90
C SER A 263 11.99 16.33 6.98
N LYS A 264 12.51 16.93 5.91
CA LYS A 264 12.69 18.40 5.82
C LYS A 264 11.42 19.14 5.40
N LEU A 265 10.46 18.43 4.84
CA LEU A 265 9.19 18.98 4.35
C LEU A 265 8.06 18.82 5.39
N LEU A 266 8.16 17.77 6.22
CA LEU A 266 7.23 17.50 7.32
C LEU A 266 7.42 18.49 8.47
#